data_eed6867b57210a74d08218cb22feadd5
#
_entry.id   eed6867b57210a74d08218cb22feadd5
#
_cell.length_a   1.000
_cell.length_b   1.000
_cell.length_c   1.000
_cell.angle_alpha   90.00
_cell.angle_beta   90.00
_cell.angle_gamma   90.00
#
_symmetry.space_group_name_H-M   'P 1'
#
loop_
_entity.id
_entity.type
_entity.pdbx_description
1 polymer ?
#
loop_
_entity_poly.entity_id
_entity_poly.type
_entity_poly.pdbx_seq_one_letter_code
_entity_poly.pdbx_strand_id
1 'polypeptide(L)'
;VKTILAAGLLALCAALPAEAGPPAPASTAGQAEAAASRQVLVMLRLPPQHYHPDAAYAARYPNDSGRAARRRAAQELANAHGLKLVDDWPMPVIGIDCYVMEQDGDAPLERVLEALARDPRVVWAQPMHTFHGLDGGDPLYAVQPAAKYWRLAELHKASTGRNVRVAVIDSGIDAGHPDLAGQVQLRENFVGGSPDAAEAHGTAVAGIIAARAGNGFGIAGVAPDARLLALRACWPDRAGTTRCNSFTLGKALNFAIMNGARIINLSLSGPADKLLETLLDVAAVRGMAVVGAVDPQRPDGGFPASWPGVIAVAMATPGQAAAPAGALLAPGTDIPTTQPGARWGLVTGPSYAAAHVTGLAALVAQLHPSANAAQLRRDILTVNHAGPVRNRTVSADPVAQAGNIDACATIARITGACACSCTPIAAMKISSP
;
A
#
# COMPACT_ATOMS: atom_id res chain seq x y z
N VAL A 1 5.24 16.84 74.76
CA VAL A 1 4.11 17.78 74.75
C VAL A 1 4.28 18.71 73.54
N LYS A 2 3.60 18.49 72.47
CA LYS A 2 3.02 19.45 71.49
C LYS A 2 2.37 18.68 70.37
N THR A 3 1.09 18.61 70.40
CA THR A 3 0.15 18.13 69.41
C THR A 3 0.16 19.08 68.20
N ILE A 4 0.31 18.58 66.99
CA ILE A 4 0.05 19.33 65.76
C ILE A 4 -1.06 18.58 64.98
N LEU A 5 -2.23 19.20 64.92
CA LEU A 5 -3.34 18.81 64.05
C LEU A 5 -2.96 19.07 62.58
N ALA A 6 -3.06 18.05 61.74
CA ALA A 6 -3.03 18.20 60.29
C ALA A 6 -4.46 18.19 59.75
N ALA A 7 -4.93 19.33 59.27
CA ALA A 7 -6.20 19.47 58.55
C ALA A 7 -6.02 18.97 57.11
N GLY A 8 -6.75 17.92 56.75
CA GLY A 8 -6.83 17.42 55.37
C GLY A 8 -7.74 18.29 54.52
N LEU A 9 -7.20 18.86 53.46
CA LEU A 9 -7.96 19.52 52.38
C LEU A 9 -8.36 18.49 51.35
N LEU A 10 -9.62 18.10 51.29
CA LEU A 10 -10.19 17.34 50.18
C LEU A 10 -10.39 18.30 48.99
N ALA A 11 -9.58 18.20 47.96
CA ALA A 11 -9.82 18.87 46.69
C ALA A 11 -10.82 18.06 45.86
N LEU A 12 -12.02 18.60 45.74
CA LEU A 12 -13.08 18.09 44.85
C LEU A 12 -12.75 18.49 43.40
N CYS A 13 -12.18 17.60 42.60
CA CYS A 13 -12.02 17.81 41.16
C CYS A 13 -13.39 17.65 40.48
N ALA A 14 -14.07 18.77 40.22
CA ALA A 14 -15.20 18.79 39.31
C ALA A 14 -14.69 18.61 37.86
N ALA A 15 -15.03 17.48 37.27
CA ALA A 15 -14.80 17.26 35.82
C ALA A 15 -15.78 18.15 35.04
N LEU A 16 -15.26 19.15 34.35
CA LEU A 16 -16.00 19.91 33.36
C LEU A 16 -16.18 19.03 32.10
N PRO A 17 -17.38 19.04 31.49
CA PRO A 17 -17.56 18.36 30.22
C PRO A 17 -16.67 19.04 29.13
N ALA A 18 -15.89 18.26 28.41
CA ALA A 18 -15.13 18.76 27.25
C ALA A 18 -16.14 19.20 26.18
N GLU A 19 -16.25 20.50 25.95
CA GLU A 19 -16.95 21.00 24.76
C GLU A 19 -16.25 20.49 23.52
N ALA A 20 -17.01 19.83 22.64
CA ALA A 20 -16.53 19.44 21.31
C ALA A 20 -16.18 20.73 20.57
N GLY A 21 -14.91 20.91 20.25
CA GLY A 21 -14.44 22.01 19.43
C GLY A 21 -15.15 22.02 18.07
N PRO A 22 -15.24 23.20 17.42
CA PRO A 22 -15.88 23.31 16.12
C PRO A 22 -15.19 22.35 15.11
N PRO A 23 -15.96 21.75 14.16
CA PRO A 23 -15.41 20.86 13.16
C PRO A 23 -14.31 21.59 12.39
N ALA A 24 -13.20 20.91 12.13
CA ALA A 24 -12.10 21.44 11.33
C ALA A 24 -12.63 21.92 9.97
N PRO A 25 -12.15 23.07 9.44
CA PRO A 25 -12.61 23.55 8.14
C PRO A 25 -12.33 22.51 7.08
N ALA A 26 -13.33 22.23 6.21
CA ALA A 26 -13.19 21.33 5.09
C ALA A 26 -11.94 21.71 4.29
N SER A 27 -11.14 20.73 3.87
CA SER A 27 -9.91 20.98 3.12
C SER A 27 -10.25 21.78 1.86
N THR A 28 -9.37 22.69 1.45
CA THR A 28 -9.51 23.52 0.24
C THR A 28 -9.79 22.68 -1.02
N ALA A 29 -9.30 21.43 -1.07
CA ALA A 29 -9.58 20.46 -2.13
C ALA A 29 -11.07 20.03 -2.19
N GLY A 30 -11.67 19.72 -1.06
CA GLY A 30 -13.09 19.32 -1.02
C GLY A 30 -14.05 20.46 -1.39
N GLN A 31 -13.67 21.73 -1.11
CA GLN A 31 -14.44 22.89 -1.53
C GLN A 31 -14.38 23.13 -3.03
N ALA A 32 -13.20 22.93 -3.64
CA ALA A 32 -13.01 23.05 -5.08
C ALA A 32 -13.79 21.96 -5.86
N GLU A 33 -13.83 20.75 -5.36
CA GLU A 33 -14.58 19.64 -5.97
C GLU A 33 -16.11 19.86 -5.86
N ALA A 34 -16.58 20.33 -4.72
CA ALA A 34 -17.98 20.69 -4.52
C ALA A 34 -18.40 21.88 -5.40
N ALA A 35 -17.52 22.85 -5.65
CA ALA A 35 -17.76 23.94 -6.58
C ALA A 35 -17.80 23.44 -8.02
N ALA A 36 -16.88 22.59 -8.43
CA ALA A 36 -16.85 22.02 -9.79
C ALA A 36 -18.11 21.23 -10.13
N SER A 37 -18.70 20.52 -9.16
CA SER A 37 -19.95 19.75 -9.39
C SER A 37 -21.19 20.61 -9.70
N ARG A 38 -21.13 21.93 -9.45
CA ARG A 38 -22.19 22.90 -9.74
C ARG A 38 -21.90 23.76 -10.96
N GLN A 39 -20.77 23.56 -11.62
CA GLN A 39 -20.31 24.37 -12.73
C GLN A 39 -20.55 23.69 -14.07
N VAL A 40 -20.91 24.52 -15.06
CA VAL A 40 -21.05 24.14 -16.46
C VAL A 40 -20.08 24.98 -17.30
N LEU A 41 -19.54 24.35 -18.34
CA LEU A 41 -18.82 25.03 -19.41
C LEU A 41 -19.80 25.33 -20.53
N VAL A 42 -19.91 26.62 -20.92
CA VAL A 42 -20.80 27.07 -21.98
C VAL A 42 -19.96 27.68 -23.09
N MET A 43 -20.06 27.12 -24.29
CA MET A 43 -19.30 27.54 -25.46
C MET A 43 -20.17 28.39 -26.38
N LEU A 44 -19.71 29.60 -26.60
CA LEU A 44 -20.30 30.53 -27.54
C LEU A 44 -19.40 30.71 -28.76
N ARG A 45 -19.98 30.97 -29.94
CA ARG A 45 -19.18 31.17 -31.16
C ARG A 45 -18.36 32.44 -31.07
N LEU A 46 -17.08 32.33 -31.32
CA LEU A 46 -16.18 33.49 -31.46
C LEU A 46 -16.41 34.08 -32.85
N PRO A 47 -16.63 35.41 -33.00
CA PRO A 47 -16.65 36.05 -34.33
C PRO A 47 -15.30 35.83 -35.00
N PRO A 48 -15.26 35.67 -36.34
CA PRO A 48 -13.98 35.50 -37.06
C PRO A 48 -13.09 36.71 -36.80
N GLN A 49 -11.86 36.44 -36.31
CA GLN A 49 -10.86 37.47 -36.12
C GLN A 49 -10.09 37.67 -37.43
N HIS A 50 -9.81 38.94 -37.77
CA HIS A 50 -8.84 39.23 -38.80
C HIS A 50 -7.47 38.78 -38.31
N TYR A 51 -6.87 37.82 -38.98
CA TYR A 51 -5.58 37.23 -38.66
C TYR A 51 -4.45 38.27 -38.82
N HIS A 52 -3.73 38.58 -37.78
CA HIS A 52 -2.51 39.34 -37.81
C HIS A 52 -1.33 38.38 -37.60
N PRO A 53 -0.50 38.11 -38.63
CA PRO A 53 0.56 37.10 -38.55
C PRO A 53 1.66 37.40 -37.51
N ASP A 54 1.80 38.63 -37.06
CA ASP A 54 2.89 39.08 -36.18
C ASP A 54 2.53 39.10 -34.69
N ALA A 55 1.36 38.61 -34.27
CA ALA A 55 0.99 38.53 -32.85
C ALA A 55 1.65 37.33 -32.19
N ALA A 56 2.68 37.54 -31.40
CA ALA A 56 3.31 36.49 -30.59
C ALA A 56 2.28 35.78 -29.71
N TYR A 57 2.25 34.47 -29.76
CA TYR A 57 1.29 33.57 -29.04
C TYR A 57 1.31 33.73 -27.52
N ALA A 58 2.30 34.41 -26.96
CA ALA A 58 2.48 34.66 -25.51
C ALA A 58 2.03 36.05 -25.05
N ALA A 59 1.59 36.92 -25.94
CA ALA A 59 1.15 38.24 -25.54
C ALA A 59 -0.30 38.17 -25.03
N ARG A 60 -0.53 38.68 -23.81
CA ARG A 60 -1.84 39.04 -23.27
C ARG A 60 -2.75 39.48 -24.39
N TYR A 61 -3.87 38.80 -24.59
CA TYR A 61 -4.90 39.24 -25.54
C TYR A 61 -5.14 40.73 -25.32
N PRO A 62 -4.87 41.61 -26.32
CA PRO A 62 -5.09 43.04 -26.16
C PRO A 62 -6.53 43.28 -25.76
N ASN A 63 -6.78 44.34 -25.00
CA ASN A 63 -8.11 44.77 -24.59
C ASN A 63 -9.00 44.95 -25.85
N ASP A 64 -9.55 43.85 -26.29
CA ASP A 64 -10.47 43.84 -27.44
C ASP A 64 -11.82 44.39 -26.96
N SER A 65 -12.22 45.50 -27.53
CA SER A 65 -13.54 46.10 -27.28
C SER A 65 -14.67 45.07 -27.50
N GLY A 66 -14.44 44.09 -28.34
CA GLY A 66 -15.31 42.94 -28.55
C GLY A 66 -15.41 42.00 -27.32
N ARG A 67 -14.36 41.82 -26.51
CA ARG A 67 -14.41 40.94 -25.35
C ARG A 67 -15.42 41.38 -24.31
N ALA A 68 -15.46 42.70 -24.03
CA ALA A 68 -16.41 43.25 -23.07
C ALA A 68 -17.87 43.04 -23.54
N ALA A 69 -18.14 43.16 -24.86
CA ALA A 69 -19.44 42.90 -25.43
C ALA A 69 -19.81 41.40 -25.35
N ARG A 70 -18.91 40.52 -25.68
CA ARG A 70 -19.11 39.06 -25.58
C ARG A 70 -19.34 38.60 -24.13
N ARG A 71 -18.59 39.18 -23.17
CA ARG A 71 -18.81 38.90 -21.75
C ARG A 71 -20.18 39.39 -21.27
N ARG A 72 -20.68 40.54 -21.77
CA ARG A 72 -22.05 40.99 -21.47
C ARG A 72 -23.08 40.02 -22.00
N ALA A 73 -22.94 39.59 -23.25
CA ALA A 73 -23.83 38.60 -23.83
C ALA A 73 -23.85 37.25 -23.06
N ALA A 74 -22.66 36.81 -22.57
CA ALA A 74 -22.58 35.63 -21.71
C ALA A 74 -23.22 35.86 -20.33
N GLN A 75 -23.10 37.08 -19.76
CA GLN A 75 -23.78 37.43 -18.51
C GLN A 75 -25.30 37.46 -18.66
N GLU A 76 -25.83 37.99 -19.79
CA GLU A 76 -27.24 37.96 -20.11
C GLU A 76 -27.74 36.52 -20.29
N LEU A 77 -26.95 35.66 -20.94
CA LEU A 77 -27.21 34.24 -21.07
C LEU A 77 -27.27 33.55 -19.70
N ALA A 78 -26.28 33.78 -18.86
CA ALA A 78 -26.23 33.24 -17.53
C ALA A 78 -27.46 33.61 -16.70
N ASN A 79 -27.81 34.90 -16.70
CA ASN A 79 -28.99 35.43 -16.00
C ASN A 79 -30.32 34.81 -16.51
N ALA A 80 -30.42 34.60 -17.83
CA ALA A 80 -31.62 33.98 -18.44
C ALA A 80 -31.83 32.53 -18.04
N HIS A 81 -30.74 31.81 -17.68
CA HIS A 81 -30.78 30.43 -17.28
C HIS A 81 -30.55 30.22 -15.76
N GLY A 82 -30.61 31.27 -14.94
CA GLY A 82 -30.41 31.18 -13.48
C GLY A 82 -29.01 30.76 -13.09
N LEU A 83 -28.02 31.19 -13.89
CA LEU A 83 -26.59 30.87 -13.67
C LEU A 83 -25.82 32.15 -13.33
N LYS A 84 -24.71 31.97 -12.64
CA LYS A 84 -23.72 33.01 -12.36
C LYS A 84 -22.48 32.80 -13.24
N LEU A 85 -22.09 33.85 -13.97
CA LEU A 85 -20.83 33.84 -14.72
C LEU A 85 -19.65 33.89 -13.75
N VAL A 86 -18.77 32.87 -13.76
CA VAL A 86 -17.63 32.74 -12.87
C VAL A 86 -16.34 33.16 -13.58
N ASP A 87 -16.09 32.62 -14.79
CA ASP A 87 -14.86 32.87 -15.53
C ASP A 87 -15.09 32.79 -17.05
N ASP A 88 -14.13 33.30 -17.84
CA ASP A 88 -14.19 33.25 -19.29
C ASP A 88 -12.80 33.09 -19.92
N TRP A 89 -12.73 32.30 -20.99
CA TRP A 89 -11.52 32.12 -21.77
C TRP A 89 -11.81 31.96 -23.26
N PRO A 90 -11.24 32.84 -24.13
CA PRO A 90 -11.38 32.67 -25.57
C PRO A 90 -10.47 31.55 -26.08
N MET A 91 -11.03 30.69 -26.94
CA MET A 91 -10.32 29.57 -27.58
C MET A 91 -10.33 29.74 -29.11
N PRO A 92 -9.52 30.67 -29.66
CA PRO A 92 -9.54 31.00 -31.09
C PRO A 92 -9.18 29.83 -32.00
N VAL A 93 -8.39 28.87 -31.52
CA VAL A 93 -8.00 27.68 -32.28
C VAL A 93 -9.21 26.87 -32.76
N ILE A 94 -10.27 26.85 -31.95
CA ILE A 94 -11.52 26.13 -32.25
C ILE A 94 -12.71 27.09 -32.50
N GLY A 95 -12.43 28.40 -32.57
CA GLY A 95 -13.42 29.43 -32.92
C GLY A 95 -14.53 29.65 -31.90
N ILE A 96 -14.24 29.44 -30.61
CA ILE A 96 -15.20 29.60 -29.51
C ILE A 96 -14.67 30.47 -28.38
N ASP A 97 -15.60 31.08 -27.63
CA ASP A 97 -15.35 31.54 -26.26
C ASP A 97 -15.94 30.53 -25.29
N CYS A 98 -15.14 30.14 -24.27
CA CYS A 98 -15.57 29.25 -23.20
C CYS A 98 -15.89 30.07 -21.96
N TYR A 99 -17.07 29.87 -21.40
CA TYR A 99 -17.54 30.52 -20.18
C TYR A 99 -17.77 29.48 -19.09
N VAL A 100 -17.27 29.73 -17.90
CA VAL A 100 -17.57 28.94 -16.69
C VAL A 100 -18.78 29.59 -16.03
N MET A 101 -19.88 28.87 -15.93
CA MET A 101 -21.09 29.34 -15.26
C MET A 101 -21.44 28.40 -14.11
N GLU A 102 -21.86 28.96 -12.98
CA GLU A 102 -22.22 28.23 -11.76
C GLU A 102 -23.70 28.32 -11.51
N GLN A 103 -24.31 27.22 -11.13
CA GLN A 103 -25.74 27.16 -10.77
C GLN A 103 -25.95 27.64 -9.33
N ASP A 104 -26.90 28.56 -9.12
CA ASP A 104 -27.25 29.10 -7.79
C ASP A 104 -28.29 28.25 -7.05
N GLY A 105 -28.92 27.25 -7.69
CA GLY A 105 -29.97 26.42 -7.12
C GLY A 105 -29.65 24.93 -7.08
N ASP A 106 -30.58 24.13 -6.56
CA ASP A 106 -30.50 22.67 -6.44
C ASP A 106 -31.15 21.90 -7.60
N ALA A 107 -31.41 22.57 -8.71
CA ALA A 107 -32.01 21.92 -9.91
C ALA A 107 -31.01 20.87 -10.45
N PRO A 108 -31.48 19.73 -10.99
CA PRO A 108 -30.58 18.78 -11.64
C PRO A 108 -29.80 19.44 -12.78
N LEU A 109 -28.47 19.27 -12.80
CA LEU A 109 -27.57 19.89 -13.78
C LEU A 109 -27.94 19.55 -15.22
N GLU A 110 -28.50 18.37 -15.44
CA GLU A 110 -29.00 17.88 -16.73
C GLU A 110 -30.09 18.80 -17.32
N ARG A 111 -30.99 19.31 -16.49
CA ARG A 111 -32.04 20.25 -16.95
C ARG A 111 -31.46 21.59 -17.38
N VAL A 112 -30.43 22.06 -16.69
CA VAL A 112 -29.72 23.29 -17.06
C VAL A 112 -29.04 23.11 -18.41
N LEU A 113 -28.34 21.98 -18.60
CA LEU A 113 -27.68 21.64 -19.85
C LEU A 113 -28.65 21.49 -21.01
N GLU A 114 -29.82 20.87 -20.80
CA GLU A 114 -30.87 20.77 -21.79
C GLU A 114 -31.46 22.17 -22.19
N ALA A 115 -31.62 23.05 -21.20
CA ALA A 115 -32.07 24.41 -21.46
C ALA A 115 -31.02 25.22 -22.25
N LEU A 116 -29.75 25.13 -21.89
CA LEU A 116 -28.65 25.76 -22.60
C LEU A 116 -28.50 25.22 -24.04
N ALA A 117 -28.69 23.92 -24.25
CA ALA A 117 -28.60 23.31 -25.58
C ALA A 117 -29.68 23.81 -26.56
N ARG A 118 -30.80 24.39 -26.06
CA ARG A 118 -31.89 24.98 -26.89
C ARG A 118 -31.64 26.45 -27.19
N ASP A 119 -30.69 27.10 -26.54
CA ASP A 119 -30.41 28.51 -26.80
C ASP A 119 -29.51 28.65 -28.06
N PRO A 120 -29.97 29.40 -29.09
CA PRO A 120 -29.26 29.51 -30.36
C PRO A 120 -27.88 30.19 -30.27
N ARG A 121 -27.58 30.87 -29.17
CA ARG A 121 -26.29 31.48 -28.89
C ARG A 121 -25.25 30.43 -28.46
N VAL A 122 -25.69 29.30 -27.92
CA VAL A 122 -24.83 28.24 -27.38
C VAL A 122 -24.44 27.27 -28.50
N VAL A 123 -23.15 27.06 -28.65
CA VAL A 123 -22.62 26.04 -29.58
C VAL A 123 -22.77 24.66 -28.97
N TRP A 124 -22.32 24.52 -27.72
CA TRP A 124 -22.61 23.39 -26.82
C TRP A 124 -22.39 23.82 -25.37
N ALA A 125 -22.93 23.04 -24.43
CA ALA A 125 -22.68 23.15 -23.01
C ALA A 125 -22.38 21.76 -22.44
N GLN A 126 -21.55 21.69 -21.42
CA GLN A 126 -21.15 20.45 -20.73
C GLN A 126 -20.89 20.69 -19.24
N PRO A 127 -20.96 19.66 -18.39
CA PRO A 127 -20.56 19.78 -17.01
C PRO A 127 -19.07 20.13 -16.91
N MET A 128 -18.66 20.75 -15.81
CA MET A 128 -17.26 20.85 -15.45
C MET A 128 -16.77 19.47 -15.04
N HIS A 129 -15.89 18.88 -15.83
CA HIS A 129 -15.29 17.60 -15.52
C HIS A 129 -14.01 17.79 -14.73
N THR A 130 -13.85 17.06 -13.65
CA THR A 130 -12.61 16.97 -12.89
C THR A 130 -11.79 15.82 -13.45
N PHE A 131 -10.55 16.09 -13.80
CA PHE A 131 -9.57 15.08 -14.21
C PHE A 131 -8.60 14.88 -13.08
N HIS A 132 -8.35 13.62 -12.72
CA HIS A 132 -7.33 13.25 -11.75
C HIS A 132 -6.08 12.83 -12.51
N GLY A 133 -4.90 13.23 -12.02
CA GLY A 133 -3.65 12.63 -12.46
C GLY A 133 -3.72 11.12 -12.28
N LEU A 134 -3.12 10.36 -13.19
CA LEU A 134 -3.07 8.88 -13.07
C LEU A 134 -2.04 8.43 -12.02
N ASP A 135 -1.55 9.33 -11.20
CA ASP A 135 -0.56 9.14 -10.14
C ASP A 135 -1.18 8.53 -8.86
N GLY A 136 -2.32 7.91 -8.97
CA GLY A 136 -3.05 7.33 -7.84
C GLY A 136 -2.48 5.97 -7.42
N GLY A 137 -1.36 5.96 -6.71
CA GLY A 137 -0.81 4.74 -6.16
C GLY A 137 0.71 4.76 -6.08
N ASP A 138 1.27 3.73 -5.47
CA ASP A 138 2.70 3.55 -5.35
C ASP A 138 3.31 3.23 -6.74
N PRO A 139 4.30 3.99 -7.25
CA PRO A 139 4.77 3.89 -8.64
C PRO A 139 5.26 2.51 -9.06
N LEU A 140 5.81 1.73 -8.12
CA LEU A 140 6.30 0.38 -8.39
C LEU A 140 5.26 -0.71 -8.10
N TYR A 141 4.03 -0.36 -7.68
CA TYR A 141 2.99 -1.32 -7.34
C TYR A 141 2.70 -2.32 -8.47
N ALA A 142 2.56 -1.83 -9.70
CA ALA A 142 2.21 -2.64 -10.85
C ALA A 142 3.26 -3.71 -11.22
N VAL A 143 4.52 -3.53 -10.79
CA VAL A 143 5.62 -4.47 -11.04
C VAL A 143 5.90 -5.39 -9.86
N GLN A 144 5.22 -5.21 -8.73
CA GLN A 144 5.33 -6.12 -7.58
C GLN A 144 4.63 -7.46 -7.87
N PRO A 145 5.32 -8.62 -7.74
CA PRO A 145 4.68 -9.93 -7.91
C PRO A 145 3.48 -10.15 -6.97
N ALA A 146 3.58 -9.74 -5.71
CA ALA A 146 2.49 -9.85 -4.75
C ALA A 146 1.27 -8.98 -5.15
N ALA A 147 1.48 -7.78 -5.68
CA ALA A 147 0.41 -6.94 -6.19
C ALA A 147 -0.34 -7.60 -7.35
N LYS A 148 0.41 -8.19 -8.27
CA LYS A 148 -0.12 -8.82 -9.49
C LYS A 148 -0.77 -10.17 -9.21
N TYR A 149 -0.08 -11.07 -8.49
CA TYR A 149 -0.51 -12.47 -8.34
C TYR A 149 -1.32 -12.72 -7.08
N TRP A 150 -1.06 -12.00 -6.00
CA TRP A 150 -1.83 -12.06 -4.75
C TRP A 150 -2.94 -11.01 -4.68
N ARG A 151 -2.96 -10.05 -5.64
CA ARG A 151 -3.99 -9.02 -5.74
C ARG A 151 -4.09 -8.17 -4.47
N LEU A 152 -2.95 -7.65 -4.01
CA LEU A 152 -2.83 -6.96 -2.71
C LEU A 152 -3.92 -5.90 -2.48
N ALA A 153 -4.27 -5.09 -3.50
CA ALA A 153 -5.32 -4.08 -3.35
C ALA A 153 -6.67 -4.67 -2.93
N GLU A 154 -6.96 -5.91 -3.31
CA GLU A 154 -8.19 -6.59 -2.91
C GLU A 154 -8.06 -7.22 -1.54
N LEU A 155 -6.90 -7.81 -1.22
CA LEU A 155 -6.62 -8.32 0.12
C LEU A 155 -6.69 -7.19 1.16
N HIS A 156 -6.17 -6.01 0.83
CA HIS A 156 -6.17 -4.85 1.73
C HIS A 156 -7.57 -4.32 2.06
N LYS A 157 -8.58 -4.62 1.25
CA LYS A 157 -9.99 -4.32 1.60
C LYS A 157 -10.47 -5.15 2.80
N ALA A 158 -9.93 -6.36 2.97
CA ALA A 158 -10.29 -7.26 4.06
C ALA A 158 -9.34 -7.15 5.26
N SER A 159 -8.04 -7.00 5.01
CA SER A 159 -7.01 -6.93 6.06
C SER A 159 -5.78 -6.18 5.56
N THR A 160 -5.19 -5.36 6.43
CA THR A 160 -3.95 -4.61 6.19
C THR A 160 -2.84 -4.96 7.19
N GLY A 161 -3.08 -5.96 8.07
CA GLY A 161 -2.18 -6.31 9.17
C GLY A 161 -2.28 -5.33 10.35
N ARG A 162 -3.35 -4.56 10.46
CA ARG A 162 -3.52 -3.52 11.48
C ARG A 162 -3.34 -4.06 12.88
N ASN A 163 -2.50 -3.36 13.67
CA ASN A 163 -2.16 -3.69 15.05
C ASN A 163 -1.41 -5.02 15.25
N VAL A 164 -0.97 -5.68 14.18
CA VAL A 164 -0.13 -6.87 14.27
C VAL A 164 1.32 -6.45 14.41
N ARG A 165 1.96 -6.86 15.53
CA ARG A 165 3.39 -6.62 15.76
C ARG A 165 4.22 -7.68 15.05
N VAL A 166 5.09 -7.25 14.16
CA VAL A 166 6.02 -8.10 13.40
C VAL A 166 7.45 -7.75 13.79
N ALA A 167 8.15 -8.68 14.41
CA ALA A 167 9.58 -8.53 14.68
C ALA A 167 10.37 -8.92 13.42
N VAL A 168 11.14 -7.98 12.91
CA VAL A 168 12.12 -8.22 11.85
C VAL A 168 13.50 -8.30 12.51
N ILE A 169 14.00 -9.54 12.67
CA ILE A 169 15.32 -9.81 13.23
C ILE A 169 16.29 -9.96 12.06
N ASP A 170 17.02 -8.89 11.79
CA ASP A 170 17.80 -8.75 10.56
C ASP A 170 18.97 -7.77 10.76
N SER A 171 19.54 -7.25 9.71
CA SER A 171 20.37 -6.05 9.70
C SER A 171 19.52 -4.79 9.95
N GLY A 172 20.16 -3.62 10.03
CA GLY A 172 19.48 -2.37 10.36
C GLY A 172 18.47 -1.94 9.30
N ILE A 173 17.37 -1.35 9.77
CA ILE A 173 16.27 -0.88 8.93
C ILE A 173 16.30 0.64 8.84
N ASP A 174 16.18 1.20 7.63
CA ASP A 174 16.00 2.63 7.38
C ASP A 174 14.55 3.05 7.75
N ALA A 175 14.32 3.33 9.03
CA ALA A 175 13.01 3.77 9.51
C ALA A 175 12.60 5.18 9.00
N GLY A 176 13.55 5.94 8.45
CA GLY A 176 13.32 7.24 7.83
C GLY A 176 12.94 7.15 6.35
N HIS A 177 13.01 5.96 5.75
CA HIS A 177 12.61 5.75 4.36
C HIS A 177 11.15 6.18 4.13
N PRO A 178 10.80 6.90 3.03
CA PRO A 178 9.43 7.38 2.78
C PRO A 178 8.35 6.29 2.90
N ASP A 179 8.61 5.09 2.39
CA ASP A 179 7.70 3.95 2.47
C ASP A 179 7.64 3.29 3.86
N LEU A 180 8.62 3.56 4.72
CA LEU A 180 8.69 2.97 6.07
C LEU A 180 8.40 3.98 7.18
N ALA A 181 8.19 5.24 6.83
CA ALA A 181 7.94 6.31 7.80
C ALA A 181 6.70 5.99 8.66
N GLY A 182 6.90 5.89 9.99
CA GLY A 182 5.85 5.55 10.95
C GLY A 182 5.48 4.06 11.05
N GLN A 183 6.11 3.19 10.27
CA GLN A 183 5.88 1.73 10.33
C GLN A 183 6.66 1.05 11.47
N VAL A 184 7.84 1.57 11.79
CA VAL A 184 8.69 1.05 12.86
C VAL A 184 8.23 1.60 14.21
N GLN A 185 7.64 0.73 15.03
CA GLN A 185 7.15 1.08 16.37
C GLN A 185 8.27 1.05 17.41
N LEU A 186 9.22 0.14 17.26
CA LEU A 186 10.31 -0.08 18.20
C LEU A 186 11.57 -0.48 17.44
N ARG A 187 12.72 0.06 17.88
CA ARG A 187 14.05 -0.27 17.33
C ARG A 187 14.98 -0.67 18.45
N GLU A 188 15.77 -1.71 18.21
CA GLU A 188 16.81 -2.15 19.15
C GLU A 188 18.02 -2.71 18.39
N ASN A 189 19.22 -2.34 18.83
CA ASN A 189 20.47 -2.78 18.23
C ASN A 189 21.22 -3.72 19.17
N PHE A 190 21.37 -4.98 18.77
CA PHE A 190 22.08 -6.01 19.52
C PHE A 190 23.51 -6.23 19.04
N VAL A 191 23.94 -5.53 17.98
CA VAL A 191 25.31 -5.63 17.45
C VAL A 191 26.23 -4.72 18.27
N GLY A 192 27.04 -5.32 19.13
CA GLY A 192 27.94 -4.58 20.02
C GLY A 192 29.01 -3.79 19.25
N GLY A 193 29.38 -2.63 19.79
CA GLY A 193 30.46 -1.79 19.24
C GLY A 193 30.13 -1.11 17.89
N SER A 194 28.92 -1.25 17.39
CA SER A 194 28.46 -0.64 16.13
C SER A 194 27.25 0.25 16.37
N PRO A 195 27.20 1.48 15.84
CA PRO A 195 26.01 2.31 15.91
C PRO A 195 24.85 1.63 15.16
N ASP A 196 23.63 2.05 15.50
CA ASP A 196 22.47 1.68 14.69
C ASP A 196 22.61 2.27 13.29
N ALA A 197 22.34 1.46 12.27
CA ALA A 197 22.59 1.83 10.88
C ALA A 197 21.42 1.37 9.98
N ALA A 198 21.18 2.13 8.94
CA ALA A 198 20.30 1.74 7.83
C ALA A 198 21.10 0.82 6.88
N GLU A 199 20.68 -0.44 6.77
CA GLU A 199 21.36 -1.46 5.98
C GLU A 199 20.42 -2.06 4.95
N ALA A 200 20.95 -2.50 3.81
CA ALA A 200 20.17 -2.86 2.64
C ALA A 200 19.20 -4.03 2.87
N HIS A 201 19.70 -5.13 3.48
CA HIS A 201 18.91 -6.36 3.61
C HIS A 201 17.70 -6.18 4.54
N GLY A 202 17.90 -5.68 5.76
CA GLY A 202 16.80 -5.44 6.71
C GLY A 202 15.80 -4.39 6.20
N THR A 203 16.29 -3.32 5.53
CA THR A 203 15.43 -2.31 4.91
C THR A 203 14.56 -2.93 3.82
N ALA A 204 15.13 -3.78 2.95
CA ALA A 204 14.41 -4.45 1.89
C ALA A 204 13.33 -5.42 2.44
N VAL A 205 13.68 -6.21 3.44
CA VAL A 205 12.74 -7.13 4.13
C VAL A 205 11.59 -6.36 4.77
N ALA A 206 11.89 -5.26 5.47
CA ALA A 206 10.86 -4.41 6.09
C ALA A 206 9.90 -3.80 5.08
N GLY A 207 10.39 -3.34 3.92
CA GLY A 207 9.57 -2.80 2.84
C GLY A 207 8.60 -3.82 2.28
N ILE A 208 9.04 -5.03 1.98
CA ILE A 208 8.17 -6.11 1.49
C ILE A 208 7.05 -6.42 2.51
N ILE A 209 7.39 -6.46 3.80
CA ILE A 209 6.42 -6.76 4.85
C ILE A 209 5.41 -5.62 5.00
N ALA A 210 5.87 -4.37 5.16
CA ALA A 210 5.05 -3.30 5.71
C ALA A 210 5.29 -1.91 5.11
N ALA A 211 5.79 -1.78 3.86
CA ALA A 211 5.79 -0.48 3.20
C ALA A 211 4.37 0.09 3.18
N ARG A 212 4.26 1.41 3.38
CA ARG A 212 2.97 2.11 3.36
C ARG A 212 2.35 2.04 1.98
N ALA A 213 1.11 1.57 1.91
CA ALA A 213 0.36 1.51 0.65
C ALA A 213 -0.35 2.85 0.36
N GLY A 214 -0.37 3.24 -0.92
CA GLY A 214 -1.11 4.41 -1.39
C GLY A 214 -0.53 5.76 -0.92
N ASN A 215 0.76 5.81 -0.63
CA ASN A 215 1.43 7.03 -0.18
C ASN A 215 2.07 7.84 -1.33
N GLY A 216 1.99 7.34 -2.57
CA GLY A 216 2.56 7.96 -3.77
C GLY A 216 4.06 7.70 -3.95
N PHE A 217 4.67 6.83 -3.14
CA PHE A 217 6.07 6.43 -3.22
C PHE A 217 6.18 4.93 -3.49
N GLY A 218 7.25 4.52 -4.13
CA GLY A 218 7.78 3.17 -4.35
C GLY A 218 6.76 2.04 -4.41
N ILE A 219 6.57 1.33 -3.31
CA ILE A 219 5.88 0.04 -3.23
C ILE A 219 4.79 0.00 -2.15
N ALA A 220 3.88 -0.96 -2.28
CA ALA A 220 2.99 -1.36 -1.18
C ALA A 220 3.51 -2.61 -0.47
N GLY A 221 3.63 -2.57 0.84
CA GLY A 221 3.91 -3.75 1.66
C GLY A 221 2.74 -4.74 1.64
N VAL A 222 3.01 -6.01 1.93
CA VAL A 222 1.96 -7.02 2.02
C VAL A 222 1.00 -6.73 3.19
N ALA A 223 1.51 -6.20 4.29
CA ALA A 223 0.75 -5.80 5.48
C ALA A 223 1.05 -4.34 5.86
N PRO A 224 0.51 -3.35 5.12
CA PRO A 224 0.93 -1.96 5.21
C PRO A 224 0.58 -1.26 6.53
N ASP A 225 -0.30 -1.83 7.36
CA ASP A 225 -0.64 -1.30 8.69
C ASP A 225 -0.04 -2.14 9.84
N ALA A 226 0.82 -3.13 9.53
CA ALA A 226 1.56 -3.87 10.55
C ALA A 226 2.54 -2.96 11.28
N ARG A 227 2.85 -3.29 12.54
CA ARG A 227 3.79 -2.54 13.38
C ARG A 227 5.10 -3.30 13.50
N LEU A 228 6.15 -2.73 12.94
CA LEU A 228 7.46 -3.36 12.92
C LEU A 228 8.22 -3.13 14.23
N LEU A 229 8.82 -4.22 14.75
CA LEU A 229 9.89 -4.19 15.73
C LEU A 229 11.17 -4.44 14.95
N ALA A 230 11.96 -3.40 14.71
CA ALA A 230 13.21 -3.42 13.97
C ALA A 230 14.34 -3.85 14.91
N LEU A 231 14.74 -5.11 14.84
CA LEU A 231 15.67 -5.73 15.76
C LEU A 231 16.99 -6.06 15.04
N ARG A 232 17.94 -5.12 15.10
CA ARG A 232 19.23 -5.28 14.44
C ARG A 232 20.09 -6.31 15.19
N ALA A 233 20.19 -7.51 14.64
CA ALA A 233 21.00 -8.62 15.14
C ALA A 233 22.12 -9.03 14.18
N CYS A 234 22.06 -8.49 12.95
CA CYS A 234 22.98 -8.82 11.87
C CYS A 234 23.68 -7.54 11.36
N TRP A 235 24.77 -7.73 10.61
CA TRP A 235 25.58 -6.66 10.02
C TRP A 235 26.15 -7.11 8.66
N PRO A 236 26.44 -6.19 7.74
CA PRO A 236 27.16 -6.55 6.52
C PRO A 236 28.62 -6.85 6.79
N ASP A 237 29.15 -7.91 6.21
CA ASP A 237 30.59 -8.15 6.16
C ASP A 237 31.26 -7.26 5.09
N ARG A 238 32.59 -7.40 4.91
CA ARG A 238 33.35 -6.60 3.92
C ARG A 238 32.90 -6.82 2.47
N ALA A 239 32.27 -7.94 2.19
CA ALA A 239 31.71 -8.28 0.87
C ALA A 239 30.26 -7.81 0.70
N GLY A 240 29.66 -7.18 1.73
CA GLY A 240 28.28 -6.75 1.75
C GLY A 240 27.28 -7.87 2.10
N THR A 241 27.76 -9.06 2.43
CA THR A 241 26.91 -10.18 2.85
C THR A 241 26.45 -9.98 4.29
N THR A 242 25.16 -10.13 4.53
CA THR A 242 24.58 -10.02 5.88
C THR A 242 25.00 -11.21 6.74
N ARG A 243 25.60 -10.94 7.90
CA ARG A 243 26.07 -11.91 8.90
C ARG A 243 25.41 -11.67 10.25
N CYS A 244 25.15 -12.74 10.96
CA CYS A 244 24.63 -12.75 12.32
C CYS A 244 25.41 -13.78 13.15
N ASN A 245 25.28 -13.76 14.47
CA ASN A 245 25.74 -14.82 15.32
C ASN A 245 24.68 -15.22 16.35
N SER A 246 24.89 -16.38 17.00
CA SER A 246 23.95 -16.93 17.98
C SER A 246 23.63 -15.96 19.12
N PHE A 247 24.61 -15.18 19.56
CA PHE A 247 24.45 -14.28 20.69
C PHE A 247 23.56 -13.07 20.35
N THR A 248 23.77 -12.41 19.19
CA THR A 248 22.96 -11.28 18.75
C THR A 248 21.54 -11.73 18.38
N LEU A 249 21.42 -12.89 17.71
CA LEU A 249 20.11 -13.50 17.38
C LEU A 249 19.36 -13.90 18.66
N GLY A 250 20.04 -14.53 19.63
CA GLY A 250 19.43 -14.91 20.91
C GLY A 250 18.89 -13.71 21.68
N LYS A 251 19.64 -12.61 21.74
CA LYS A 251 19.17 -11.36 22.35
C LYS A 251 17.94 -10.80 21.63
N ALA A 252 17.96 -10.76 20.29
CA ALA A 252 16.87 -10.23 19.50
C ALA A 252 15.59 -11.09 19.60
N LEU A 253 15.73 -12.43 19.56
CA LEU A 253 14.60 -13.35 19.77
C LEU A 253 13.99 -13.18 21.17
N ASN A 254 14.84 -13.17 22.22
CA ASN A 254 14.36 -12.92 23.58
C ASN A 254 13.61 -11.58 23.67
N PHE A 255 14.15 -10.53 23.08
CA PHE A 255 13.52 -9.21 23.07
C PHE A 255 12.20 -9.21 22.32
N ALA A 256 12.11 -9.84 21.14
CA ALA A 256 10.87 -9.99 20.38
C ALA A 256 9.79 -10.71 21.20
N ILE A 257 10.17 -11.78 21.90
CA ILE A 257 9.27 -12.55 22.78
C ILE A 257 8.78 -11.70 23.96
N MET A 258 9.66 -10.95 24.59
CA MET A 258 9.32 -10.09 25.74
C MET A 258 8.44 -8.91 25.35
N ASN A 259 8.59 -8.39 24.13
CA ASN A 259 7.80 -7.28 23.60
C ASN A 259 6.54 -7.73 22.85
N GLY A 260 6.18 -9.02 22.94
CA GLY A 260 4.93 -9.56 22.44
C GLY A 260 4.80 -9.44 20.91
N ALA A 261 5.84 -9.74 20.16
CA ALA A 261 5.74 -9.90 18.72
C ALA A 261 4.70 -10.99 18.41
N ARG A 262 3.82 -10.74 17.46
CA ARG A 262 2.86 -11.74 17.00
C ARG A 262 3.48 -12.65 15.95
N ILE A 263 4.36 -12.08 15.15
CA ILE A 263 5.09 -12.76 14.10
C ILE A 263 6.56 -12.36 14.20
N ILE A 264 7.45 -13.31 13.98
CA ILE A 264 8.90 -13.11 13.94
C ILE A 264 9.40 -13.52 12.56
N ASN A 265 10.06 -12.61 11.85
CA ASN A 265 10.71 -12.88 10.58
C ASN A 265 12.19 -13.15 10.79
N LEU A 266 12.67 -14.28 10.29
CA LEU A 266 14.06 -14.70 10.28
C LEU A 266 14.50 -15.00 8.84
N SER A 267 14.88 -13.94 8.11
CA SER A 267 15.37 -14.02 6.72
C SER A 267 16.84 -14.43 6.67
N LEU A 268 17.20 -15.55 7.31
CA LEU A 268 18.57 -16.03 7.46
C LEU A 268 18.64 -17.56 7.53
N SER A 269 19.82 -18.12 7.34
CA SER A 269 20.11 -19.55 7.50
C SER A 269 21.44 -19.76 8.21
N GLY A 270 21.56 -20.86 8.96
CA GLY A 270 22.74 -21.26 9.67
C GLY A 270 22.73 -22.72 10.12
N PRO A 271 23.70 -23.13 10.93
CA PRO A 271 23.69 -24.44 11.58
C PRO A 271 22.64 -24.47 12.71
N ALA A 272 22.23 -25.67 13.12
CA ALA A 272 21.44 -25.88 14.32
C ALA A 272 22.08 -25.23 15.53
N ASP A 273 21.28 -24.57 16.38
CA ASP A 273 21.78 -23.81 17.54
C ASP A 273 20.85 -23.99 18.73
N LYS A 274 21.37 -24.61 19.80
CA LYS A 274 20.56 -24.98 20.96
C LYS A 274 19.93 -23.81 21.70
N LEU A 275 20.61 -22.65 21.76
CA LEU A 275 20.04 -21.44 22.36
C LEU A 275 18.82 -20.95 21.55
N LEU A 276 19.01 -20.85 20.24
CA LEU A 276 17.95 -20.36 19.34
C LEU A 276 16.78 -21.34 19.26
N GLU A 277 17.03 -22.66 19.22
CA GLU A 277 15.99 -23.70 19.31
C GLU A 277 15.12 -23.51 20.54
N THR A 278 15.75 -23.33 21.72
CA THR A 278 15.02 -23.14 22.98
C THR A 278 14.14 -21.88 22.94
N LEU A 279 14.64 -20.80 22.34
CA LEU A 279 13.87 -19.55 22.20
C LEU A 279 12.72 -19.68 21.17
N LEU A 280 12.92 -20.43 20.09
CA LEU A 280 11.88 -20.75 19.12
C LEU A 280 10.74 -21.57 19.76
N ASP A 281 11.08 -22.54 20.62
CA ASP A 281 10.07 -23.31 21.37
C ASP A 281 9.26 -22.40 22.30
N VAL A 282 9.92 -21.49 23.01
CA VAL A 282 9.24 -20.50 23.86
C VAL A 282 8.32 -19.60 23.03
N ALA A 283 8.77 -19.14 21.86
CA ALA A 283 7.95 -18.35 20.95
C ALA A 283 6.71 -19.12 20.50
N ALA A 284 6.85 -20.39 20.12
CA ALA A 284 5.77 -21.25 19.71
C ALA A 284 4.76 -21.50 20.85
N VAL A 285 5.23 -21.78 22.08
CA VAL A 285 4.37 -21.93 23.27
C VAL A 285 3.57 -20.66 23.57
N ARG A 286 4.16 -19.49 23.32
CA ARG A 286 3.47 -18.18 23.45
C ARG A 286 2.56 -17.83 22.25
N GLY A 287 2.40 -18.75 21.30
CA GLY A 287 1.53 -18.58 20.14
C GLY A 287 2.09 -17.65 19.05
N MET A 288 3.37 -17.30 19.11
CA MET A 288 4.03 -16.48 18.09
C MET A 288 4.34 -17.31 16.86
N ALA A 289 4.04 -16.81 15.68
CA ALA A 289 4.45 -17.45 14.44
C ALA A 289 5.86 -17.01 14.07
N VAL A 290 6.71 -17.97 13.73
CA VAL A 290 8.07 -17.71 13.23
C VAL A 290 8.11 -18.10 11.75
N VAL A 291 8.56 -17.20 10.90
CA VAL A 291 8.76 -17.41 9.47
C VAL A 291 10.24 -17.42 9.18
N GLY A 292 10.74 -18.49 8.55
CA GLY A 292 12.15 -18.69 8.25
C GLY A 292 12.41 -18.93 6.77
N ALA A 293 13.47 -18.32 6.22
CA ALA A 293 13.90 -18.53 4.85
C ALA A 293 14.60 -19.90 4.70
N VAL A 294 14.21 -20.65 3.67
CA VAL A 294 14.84 -21.91 3.29
C VAL A 294 16.14 -21.62 2.54
N ASP A 295 17.22 -22.25 2.97
CA ASP A 295 18.50 -22.25 2.27
C ASP A 295 18.49 -23.32 1.16
N PRO A 296 18.52 -22.92 -0.12
CA PRO A 296 18.47 -23.86 -1.23
C PRO A 296 19.72 -24.74 -1.37
N GLN A 297 20.81 -24.38 -0.68
CA GLN A 297 22.06 -25.16 -0.67
C GLN A 297 22.06 -26.27 0.37
N ARG A 298 21.06 -26.29 1.27
CA ARG A 298 20.94 -27.30 2.34
C ARG A 298 19.76 -28.22 2.08
N PRO A 299 19.97 -29.55 2.09
CA PRO A 299 18.89 -30.51 1.85
C PRO A 299 17.74 -30.42 2.85
N ASP A 300 18.03 -30.03 4.10
CA ASP A 300 17.08 -29.83 5.18
C ASP A 300 16.45 -28.43 5.18
N GLY A 301 16.86 -27.53 4.28
CA GLY A 301 16.44 -26.15 4.22
C GLY A 301 17.17 -25.20 5.17
N GLY A 302 18.08 -25.73 6.02
CA GLY A 302 18.87 -24.98 7.00
C GLY A 302 18.06 -24.46 8.19
N PHE A 303 18.74 -24.27 9.31
CA PHE A 303 18.14 -23.68 10.52
C PHE A 303 18.04 -22.15 10.34
N PRO A 304 16.92 -21.48 10.72
CA PRO A 304 15.79 -22.00 11.50
C PRO A 304 14.66 -22.62 10.68
N ALA A 305 14.67 -22.57 9.36
CA ALA A 305 13.58 -23.09 8.53
C ALA A 305 13.34 -24.60 8.72
N SER A 306 14.37 -25.38 9.06
CA SER A 306 14.25 -26.82 9.35
C SER A 306 13.70 -27.10 10.76
N TRP A 307 13.54 -26.10 11.64
CA TRP A 307 13.06 -26.32 13.01
C TRP A 307 11.54 -26.54 13.02
N PRO A 308 11.02 -27.57 13.74
CA PRO A 308 9.60 -27.80 13.87
C PRO A 308 8.86 -26.57 14.43
N GLY A 309 7.76 -26.18 13.79
CA GLY A 309 6.97 -25.02 14.19
C GLY A 309 7.36 -23.69 13.50
N VAL A 310 8.51 -23.64 12.82
CA VAL A 310 8.85 -22.53 11.92
C VAL A 310 8.11 -22.71 10.59
N ILE A 311 7.53 -21.65 10.09
CA ILE A 311 6.94 -21.59 8.75
C ILE A 311 8.10 -21.43 7.77
N ALA A 312 8.53 -22.54 7.20
CA ALA A 312 9.60 -22.57 6.21
C ALA A 312 9.11 -21.99 4.87
N VAL A 313 9.90 -21.09 4.30
CA VAL A 313 9.55 -20.43 3.03
C VAL A 313 10.72 -20.53 2.06
N ALA A 314 10.46 -21.13 0.90
CA ALA A 314 11.38 -21.18 -0.22
C ALA A 314 10.97 -20.15 -1.29
N MET A 315 11.95 -19.71 -2.05
CA MET A 315 11.73 -18.86 -3.21
C MET A 315 11.11 -19.67 -4.34
N ALA A 316 10.03 -19.19 -4.92
CA ALA A 316 9.44 -19.75 -6.13
C ALA A 316 10.35 -19.42 -7.32
N THR A 317 10.90 -20.45 -7.96
CA THR A 317 11.76 -20.32 -9.13
C THR A 317 11.26 -21.22 -10.26
N PRO A 318 11.10 -20.71 -11.48
CA PRO A 318 10.71 -21.54 -12.62
C PRO A 318 11.68 -22.70 -12.83
N GLY A 319 11.16 -23.92 -12.94
CA GLY A 319 11.97 -25.11 -13.26
C GLY A 319 12.86 -25.64 -12.13
N GLN A 320 12.76 -25.14 -10.92
CA GLN A 320 13.53 -25.63 -9.78
C GLN A 320 12.93 -26.92 -9.21
N ALA A 321 13.83 -27.82 -8.73
CA ALA A 321 13.45 -29.01 -7.98
C ALA A 321 12.63 -28.66 -6.74
N ALA A 322 11.82 -29.61 -6.29
CA ALA A 322 10.89 -29.43 -5.18
C ALA A 322 11.55 -28.79 -3.95
N ALA A 323 10.91 -27.78 -3.39
CA ALA A 323 11.27 -27.24 -2.08
C ALA A 323 11.19 -28.34 -1.01
N PRO A 324 11.89 -28.20 0.14
CA PRO A 324 11.74 -29.13 1.26
C PRO A 324 10.27 -29.38 1.59
N ALA A 325 9.94 -30.63 1.95
CA ALA A 325 8.57 -31.01 2.24
C ALA A 325 7.95 -30.08 3.29
N GLY A 326 6.79 -29.54 2.99
CA GLY A 326 6.06 -28.63 3.87
C GLY A 326 6.48 -27.15 3.79
N ALA A 327 7.49 -26.76 3.01
CA ALA A 327 7.82 -25.37 2.78
C ALA A 327 6.75 -24.69 1.89
N LEU A 328 6.47 -23.42 2.19
CA LEU A 328 5.68 -22.55 1.33
C LEU A 328 6.56 -21.98 0.23
N LEU A 329 6.00 -21.82 -0.97
CA LEU A 329 6.66 -21.14 -2.08
C LEU A 329 6.07 -19.75 -2.25
N ALA A 330 6.92 -18.72 -2.25
CA ALA A 330 6.51 -17.34 -2.39
C ALA A 330 7.42 -16.56 -3.36
N PRO A 331 6.98 -15.39 -3.87
CA PRO A 331 7.79 -14.56 -4.74
C PRO A 331 9.12 -14.16 -4.08
N GLY A 332 10.23 -14.34 -4.81
CA GLY A 332 11.56 -14.02 -4.29
C GLY A 332 12.55 -13.58 -5.37
N THR A 333 12.12 -13.51 -6.64
CA THR A 333 12.97 -13.11 -7.78
C THR A 333 12.56 -11.74 -8.27
N ASP A 334 13.55 -10.85 -8.47
CA ASP A 334 13.35 -9.48 -8.99
C ASP A 334 12.27 -8.69 -8.25
N ILE A 335 12.31 -8.75 -6.92
CA ILE A 335 11.34 -8.11 -6.06
C ILE A 335 11.68 -6.63 -5.89
N PRO A 336 10.83 -5.70 -6.36
CA PRO A 336 11.00 -4.29 -6.07
C PRO A 336 10.76 -4.02 -4.59
N THR A 337 11.70 -3.33 -3.95
CA THR A 337 11.62 -3.03 -2.52
C THR A 337 12.45 -1.81 -2.12
N THR A 338 12.29 -1.39 -0.87
CA THR A 338 13.00 -0.26 -0.26
C THR A 338 14.49 -0.54 -0.09
N GLN A 339 15.30 0.50 -0.27
CA GLN A 339 16.76 0.51 -0.04
C GLN A 339 17.14 1.72 0.82
N PRO A 340 18.19 1.67 1.62
CA PRO A 340 18.60 2.80 2.45
C PRO A 340 18.77 4.11 1.66
N GLY A 341 18.40 5.25 2.28
CA GLY A 341 18.55 6.57 1.70
C GLY A 341 17.45 6.93 0.71
N ALA A 342 16.20 6.58 1.01
CA ALA A 342 15.01 6.89 0.20
C ALA A 342 15.13 6.39 -1.25
N ARG A 343 15.66 5.19 -1.44
CA ARG A 343 15.82 4.54 -2.74
C ARG A 343 15.00 3.27 -2.81
N TRP A 344 14.78 2.80 -4.02
CA TRP A 344 14.17 1.50 -4.32
C TRP A 344 15.07 0.71 -5.25
N GLY A 345 14.98 -0.61 -5.19
CA GLY A 345 15.77 -1.50 -6.02
C GLY A 345 15.14 -2.87 -6.15
N LEU A 346 15.69 -3.68 -7.03
CA LEU A 346 15.30 -5.07 -7.21
C LEU A 346 16.20 -5.97 -6.37
N VAL A 347 15.59 -6.97 -5.73
CA VAL A 347 16.30 -7.96 -4.91
C VAL A 347 15.83 -9.37 -5.25
N THR A 348 16.74 -10.34 -5.10
CA THR A 348 16.45 -11.76 -5.34
C THR A 348 16.99 -12.61 -4.19
N GLY A 349 16.16 -13.51 -3.66
CA GLY A 349 16.55 -14.45 -2.62
C GLY A 349 15.38 -14.98 -1.79
N PRO A 350 15.62 -16.11 -1.09
CA PRO A 350 14.62 -16.71 -0.20
C PRO A 350 14.24 -15.82 0.99
N SER A 351 15.11 -14.92 1.41
CA SER A 351 14.84 -13.90 2.44
C SER A 351 13.62 -13.05 2.09
N TYR A 352 13.49 -12.69 0.82
CA TYR A 352 12.39 -11.84 0.32
C TYR A 352 11.10 -12.63 0.13
N ALA A 353 11.20 -13.92 -0.20
CA ALA A 353 10.06 -14.83 -0.17
C ALA A 353 9.50 -14.99 1.26
N ALA A 354 10.39 -15.15 2.26
CA ALA A 354 9.99 -15.21 3.67
C ALA A 354 9.31 -13.90 4.12
N ALA A 355 9.79 -12.74 3.67
CA ALA A 355 9.18 -11.46 3.95
C ALA A 355 7.73 -11.35 3.41
N HIS A 356 7.46 -11.86 2.21
CA HIS A 356 6.10 -11.92 1.65
C HIS A 356 5.16 -12.75 2.52
N VAL A 357 5.61 -13.96 2.95
CA VAL A 357 4.80 -14.84 3.81
C VAL A 357 4.62 -14.22 5.20
N THR A 358 5.62 -13.53 5.72
CA THR A 358 5.51 -12.78 6.98
C THR A 358 4.40 -11.72 6.90
N GLY A 359 4.34 -10.96 5.83
CA GLY A 359 3.26 -10.00 5.58
C GLY A 359 1.89 -10.69 5.46
N LEU A 360 1.79 -11.78 4.70
CA LEU A 360 0.54 -12.55 4.59
C LEU A 360 0.09 -13.11 5.94
N ALA A 361 1.03 -13.64 6.74
CA ALA A 361 0.73 -14.10 8.09
C ALA A 361 0.21 -12.96 8.99
N ALA A 362 0.67 -11.71 8.76
CA ALA A 362 0.14 -10.55 9.47
C ALA A 362 -1.30 -10.21 9.05
N LEU A 363 -1.64 -10.33 7.76
CA LEU A 363 -3.03 -10.20 7.30
C LEU A 363 -3.93 -11.25 7.97
N VAL A 364 -3.50 -12.51 7.98
CA VAL A 364 -4.22 -13.62 8.62
C VAL A 364 -4.36 -13.40 10.13
N ALA A 365 -3.30 -12.97 10.81
CA ALA A 365 -3.31 -12.72 12.25
C ALA A 365 -4.25 -11.58 12.66
N GLN A 366 -4.45 -10.57 11.83
CA GLN A 366 -5.47 -9.54 12.06
C GLN A 366 -6.89 -10.11 12.01
N LEU A 367 -7.17 -10.99 11.05
CA LEU A 367 -8.49 -11.61 10.85
C LEU A 367 -8.77 -12.74 11.85
N HIS A 368 -7.72 -13.39 12.34
CA HIS A 368 -7.82 -14.51 13.29
C HIS A 368 -6.86 -14.26 14.49
N PRO A 369 -7.18 -13.29 15.37
CA PRO A 369 -6.28 -12.86 16.44
C PRO A 369 -5.92 -13.95 17.44
N SER A 370 -6.84 -14.91 17.68
CA SER A 370 -6.67 -16.03 18.61
C SER A 370 -5.90 -17.22 18.02
N ALA A 371 -5.63 -17.24 16.70
CA ALA A 371 -4.92 -18.34 16.08
C ALA A 371 -3.50 -18.49 16.62
N ASN A 372 -3.07 -19.68 17.00
CA ASN A 372 -1.68 -19.95 17.31
C ASN A 372 -0.83 -20.13 16.03
N ALA A 373 0.48 -20.28 16.17
CA ALA A 373 1.41 -20.42 15.05
C ALA A 373 1.01 -21.55 14.08
N ALA A 374 0.63 -22.71 14.62
CA ALA A 374 0.20 -23.86 13.81
C ALA A 374 -1.12 -23.58 13.06
N GLN A 375 -2.03 -22.83 13.66
CA GLN A 375 -3.26 -22.40 13.00
C GLN A 375 -2.96 -21.39 11.89
N LEU A 376 -2.14 -20.36 12.15
CA LEU A 376 -1.72 -19.42 11.11
C LEU A 376 -1.07 -20.12 9.91
N ARG A 377 -0.21 -21.12 10.19
CA ARG A 377 0.38 -21.95 9.13
C ARG A 377 -0.67 -22.71 8.31
N ARG A 378 -1.67 -23.33 8.97
CA ARG A 378 -2.74 -24.05 8.29
C ARG A 378 -3.72 -23.13 7.57
N ASP A 379 -3.84 -21.89 8.04
CA ASP A 379 -4.71 -20.88 7.41
C ASP A 379 -4.19 -20.41 6.07
N ILE A 380 -2.86 -20.41 5.88
CA ILE A 380 -2.25 -20.08 4.59
C ILE A 380 -2.47 -21.26 3.64
N LEU A 381 -3.35 -21.06 2.65
CA LEU A 381 -3.68 -22.05 1.65
C LEU A 381 -2.65 -22.09 0.52
N THR A 382 -2.43 -23.30 0.01
CA THR A 382 -1.57 -23.53 -1.15
C THR A 382 -2.37 -24.12 -2.30
N VAL A 383 -1.99 -23.74 -3.51
CA VAL A 383 -2.54 -24.32 -4.74
C VAL A 383 -1.84 -25.67 -4.97
N ASN A 384 -2.60 -26.75 -4.94
CA ASN A 384 -2.07 -28.07 -5.29
C ASN A 384 -1.97 -28.22 -6.81
N HIS A 385 -0.76 -28.18 -7.34
CA HIS A 385 -0.48 -28.40 -8.76
C HIS A 385 -0.37 -29.91 -9.09
N ALA A 386 -1.34 -30.71 -8.68
CA ALA A 386 -1.47 -32.09 -9.11
C ALA A 386 -2.34 -32.17 -10.36
N GLY A 387 -1.83 -31.69 -11.49
CA GLY A 387 -2.44 -31.86 -12.80
C GLY A 387 -1.37 -32.09 -13.86
N PRO A 388 -1.61 -32.94 -14.90
CA PRO A 388 -0.60 -33.24 -15.91
C PRO A 388 -0.20 -31.99 -16.68
N VAL A 389 1.11 -31.72 -16.71
CA VAL A 389 1.73 -30.67 -17.53
C VAL A 389 1.46 -31.00 -19.00
N ARG A 390 0.39 -30.45 -19.57
CA ARG A 390 0.23 -30.42 -21.03
C ARG A 390 1.02 -29.22 -21.55
N ASN A 391 1.96 -29.50 -22.46
CA ASN A 391 2.77 -28.58 -23.26
C ASN A 391 2.32 -27.12 -23.20
N ARG A 392 2.98 -26.32 -22.39
CA ARG A 392 2.90 -24.85 -22.46
C ARG A 392 4.23 -24.33 -23.02
N THR A 393 4.15 -23.71 -24.19
CA THR A 393 5.19 -22.88 -24.77
C THR A 393 5.62 -21.81 -23.75
N VAL A 394 6.91 -21.58 -23.69
CA VAL A 394 7.67 -20.74 -22.76
C VAL A 394 7.11 -19.30 -22.73
N SER A 395 6.11 -19.05 -21.90
CA SER A 395 5.92 -17.75 -21.26
C SER A 395 6.23 -17.95 -19.78
N ALA A 396 6.90 -16.98 -19.14
CA ALA A 396 7.24 -17.05 -17.73
C ALA A 396 5.98 -17.48 -16.93
N ASP A 397 6.05 -18.68 -16.31
CA ASP A 397 4.88 -19.28 -15.68
C ASP A 397 4.38 -18.36 -14.54
N PRO A 398 3.17 -17.78 -14.65
CA PRO A 398 2.64 -16.89 -13.61
C PRO A 398 2.59 -17.54 -12.23
N VAL A 399 2.43 -18.87 -12.20
CA VAL A 399 2.39 -19.66 -10.98
C VAL A 399 3.77 -19.75 -10.33
N ALA A 400 4.82 -19.88 -11.12
CA ALA A 400 6.19 -19.88 -10.60
C ALA A 400 6.59 -18.51 -9.99
N GLN A 401 6.00 -17.43 -10.48
CA GLN A 401 6.24 -16.09 -9.94
C GLN A 401 5.42 -15.78 -8.67
N ALA A 402 4.21 -16.37 -8.55
CA ALA A 402 3.34 -16.22 -7.37
C ALA A 402 3.68 -17.19 -6.24
N GLY A 403 4.44 -18.26 -6.53
CA GLY A 403 4.62 -19.39 -5.63
C GLY A 403 3.40 -20.33 -5.60
N ASN A 404 3.31 -21.15 -4.56
CA ASN A 404 2.19 -22.07 -4.38
C ASN A 404 1.09 -21.53 -3.44
N ILE A 405 1.18 -20.28 -3.01
CA ILE A 405 0.23 -19.67 -2.06
C ILE A 405 -0.96 -19.10 -2.83
N ASP A 406 -2.18 -19.44 -2.37
CA ASP A 406 -3.40 -18.76 -2.78
C ASP A 406 -3.83 -17.77 -1.68
N ALA A 407 -3.35 -16.55 -1.79
CA ALA A 407 -3.63 -15.51 -0.81
C ALA A 407 -5.12 -15.10 -0.82
N CYS A 408 -5.77 -15.10 -1.98
CA CYS A 408 -7.20 -14.79 -2.09
C CYS A 408 -8.07 -15.85 -1.40
N ALA A 409 -7.82 -17.13 -1.68
CA ALA A 409 -8.53 -18.22 -1.01
C ALA A 409 -8.23 -18.28 0.50
N THR A 410 -7.00 -17.93 0.90
CA THR A 410 -6.60 -17.81 2.32
C THR A 410 -7.51 -16.81 3.05
N ILE A 411 -7.63 -15.61 2.54
CA ILE A 411 -8.43 -14.55 3.17
C ILE A 411 -9.93 -14.88 3.07
N ALA A 412 -10.40 -15.35 1.92
CA ALA A 412 -11.80 -15.73 1.71
C ALA A 412 -12.25 -16.83 2.70
N ARG A 413 -11.42 -17.83 2.97
CA ARG A 413 -11.74 -18.89 3.93
C ARG A 413 -11.93 -18.35 5.35
N ILE A 414 -11.11 -17.39 5.77
CA ILE A 414 -11.15 -16.83 7.12
C ILE A 414 -12.33 -15.87 7.29
N THR A 415 -12.60 -15.06 6.28
CA THR A 415 -13.68 -14.06 6.33
C THR A 415 -15.04 -14.64 6.01
N GLY A 416 -15.12 -15.82 5.39
CA GLY A 416 -16.36 -16.39 4.86
C GLY A 416 -16.94 -15.62 3.67
N ALA A 417 -16.20 -14.64 3.14
CA ALA A 417 -16.59 -13.78 2.04
C ALA A 417 -15.56 -13.84 0.91
N CYS A 418 -15.98 -13.55 -0.32
CA CYS A 418 -15.06 -13.48 -1.45
C CYS A 418 -14.10 -12.28 -1.27
N ALA A 419 -12.83 -12.56 -1.03
CA ALA A 419 -11.81 -11.54 -0.81
C ALA A 419 -11.32 -10.88 -2.10
N CYS A 420 -11.33 -11.63 -3.20
CA CYS A 420 -10.96 -11.14 -4.52
C CYS A 420 -12.14 -11.34 -5.46
N SER A 421 -12.31 -10.52 -6.50
CA SER A 421 -13.46 -10.62 -7.41
C SER A 421 -13.66 -12.08 -7.87
N CYS A 422 -14.71 -12.70 -7.36
CA CYS A 422 -15.14 -14.05 -7.72
C CYS A 422 -16.02 -13.98 -8.96
N THR A 423 -15.52 -13.45 -10.05
CA THR A 423 -16.18 -13.65 -11.35
C THR A 423 -15.97 -15.12 -11.70
N PRO A 424 -17.02 -15.97 -11.76
CA PRO A 424 -16.84 -17.29 -12.32
C PRO A 424 -16.29 -17.08 -13.72
N ILE A 425 -15.24 -17.82 -14.07
CA ILE A 425 -14.83 -17.94 -15.47
C ILE A 425 -16.07 -18.54 -16.15
N ALA A 426 -16.91 -17.65 -16.70
CA ALA A 426 -18.02 -18.09 -17.51
C ALA A 426 -17.41 -18.93 -18.60
N ALA A 427 -17.80 -20.21 -18.63
CA ALA A 427 -17.45 -21.12 -19.70
C ALA A 427 -17.81 -20.40 -21.00
N MET A 428 -16.80 -19.96 -21.72
CA MET A 428 -16.93 -19.42 -23.05
C MET A 428 -17.51 -20.56 -23.90
N LYS A 429 -18.83 -20.56 -24.08
CA LYS A 429 -19.45 -21.42 -25.07
C LYS A 429 -18.89 -21.00 -26.42
N ILE A 430 -17.93 -21.78 -26.90
CA ILE A 430 -17.54 -21.76 -28.29
C ILE A 430 -18.75 -22.26 -29.07
N SER A 431 -19.53 -21.34 -29.61
CA SER A 431 -20.47 -21.65 -30.67
C SER A 431 -19.63 -21.92 -31.92
N SER A 432 -19.49 -23.19 -32.26
CA SER A 432 -18.99 -23.63 -33.55
C SER A 432 -19.95 -23.20 -34.66
N PRO A 433 -19.44 -22.86 -35.87
CA PRO A 433 -20.22 -22.38 -37.00
C PRO A 433 -21.17 -23.43 -37.57
#